data_daedfcbbbebdd5206c9792eb9337a762
#
_entry.id   daedfcbbbebdd5206c9792eb9337a762
#
_cell.length_a   1.000
_cell.length_b   1.000
_cell.length_c   1.000
_cell.angle_alpha   90.00
_cell.angle_beta   90.00
_cell.angle_gamma   90.00
#
_symmetry.space_group_name_H-M   'P 1'
#
loop_
_entity.id
_entity.type
_entity.pdbx_description
1 polymer ?
#
loop_
_entity_poly.entity_id
_entity_poly.type
_entity_poly.pdbx_seq_one_letter_code
_entity_poly.pdbx_strand_id
1 'polypeptide(L)'
;MPIITRTFTLEGDTMPLLLGAHDANLRELEKLLTSDIHVRGTELTLAGDPDDPGDLPLSQAVITSLLDTVNQGVNVDVPMVQRTVSMLSGPSEEEPSEVFSTRVVNVRGRTIRAQTAGQKHYVESIAKHTIVFGIGPAGTGKTYLAMAMAVNALRSKDVNRIILTRPAVEAGENLGFLPGTLNDKIDPYLRPLYDALRDMMEPEQARKMMDTGAVSYTHLRAHETREDL
;
A
#
# COMPACT_ATOMS: atom_id res chain seq x y z
N MET A 1 29.31 -0.62 32.24
CA MET A 1 29.69 -0.85 30.84
C MET A 1 29.44 0.43 30.07
N PRO A 2 30.27 0.84 29.12
CA PRO A 2 30.01 2.04 28.35
C PRO A 2 28.76 1.80 27.48
N ILE A 3 27.74 2.63 27.64
CA ILE A 3 26.53 2.61 26.77
C ILE A 3 26.81 3.50 25.56
N ILE A 4 26.55 2.99 24.35
CA ILE A 4 26.61 3.80 23.13
C ILE A 4 25.25 4.47 22.98
N THR A 5 25.24 5.79 22.73
CA THR A 5 24.02 6.55 22.53
C THR A 5 24.03 7.27 21.19
N ARG A 6 22.84 7.41 20.59
CA ARG A 6 22.57 8.25 19.42
C ARG A 6 21.39 9.16 19.72
N THR A 7 21.57 10.46 19.58
CA THR A 7 20.53 11.46 19.86
C THR A 7 20.08 12.15 18.59
N PHE A 8 18.76 12.23 18.41
CA PHE A 8 18.08 12.99 17.37
C PHE A 8 17.42 14.19 18.03
N THR A 9 17.69 15.39 17.52
CA THR A 9 16.99 16.60 17.93
C THR A 9 15.93 16.91 16.87
N LEU A 10 14.66 16.92 17.26
CA LEU A 10 13.52 17.08 16.38
C LEU A 10 12.94 18.48 16.52
N GLU A 11 12.57 19.10 15.41
CA GLU A 11 12.01 20.44 15.39
C GLU A 11 10.47 20.43 15.31
N GLY A 12 9.84 21.44 15.92
CA GLY A 12 8.39 21.65 15.83
C GLY A 12 7.54 20.47 16.29
N ASP A 13 6.53 20.13 15.50
CA ASP A 13 5.56 19.06 15.80
C ASP A 13 6.01 17.67 15.32
N THR A 14 7.27 17.49 14.94
CA THR A 14 7.78 16.22 14.40
C THR A 14 7.73 15.09 15.43
N MET A 15 8.02 15.40 16.70
CA MET A 15 8.01 14.40 17.78
C MET A 15 6.62 13.77 17.96
N PRO A 16 5.52 14.51 18.15
CA PRO A 16 4.19 13.92 18.25
C PRO A 16 3.78 13.10 17.01
N LEU A 17 4.18 13.53 15.81
CA LEU A 17 3.92 12.80 14.57
C LEU A 17 4.68 11.47 14.49
N LEU A 18 5.91 11.44 14.98
CA LEU A 18 6.71 10.23 15.05
C LEU A 18 6.17 9.26 16.12
N LEU A 19 5.89 9.76 17.34
CA LEU A 19 5.44 8.93 18.46
C LEU A 19 4.01 8.39 18.27
N GLY A 20 3.20 9.08 17.46
CA GLY A 20 1.80 8.73 17.22
C GLY A 20 0.87 9.04 18.39
N ALA A 21 -0.43 8.84 18.17
CA ALA A 21 -1.43 9.08 19.19
C ALA A 21 -1.20 8.20 20.44
N HIS A 22 -1.13 8.85 21.60
CA HIS A 22 -0.86 8.18 22.89
C HIS A 22 0.43 7.33 22.87
N ASP A 23 1.46 7.77 22.17
CA ASP A 23 2.75 7.10 22.01
C ASP A 23 2.64 5.68 21.44
N ALA A 24 1.66 5.43 20.59
CA ALA A 24 1.42 4.10 20.03
C ALA A 24 2.59 3.60 19.17
N ASN A 25 3.19 4.49 18.39
CA ASN A 25 4.35 4.15 17.56
C ASN A 25 5.61 3.90 18.42
N LEU A 26 5.81 4.71 19.48
CA LEU A 26 6.91 4.52 20.42
C LEU A 26 6.85 3.13 21.06
N ARG A 27 5.69 2.77 21.62
CA ARG A 27 5.51 1.44 22.23
C ARG A 27 5.72 0.29 21.25
N GLU A 28 5.43 0.49 19.99
CA GLU A 28 5.69 -0.52 18.97
C GLU A 28 7.19 -0.60 18.64
N LEU A 29 7.88 0.54 18.55
CA LEU A 29 9.33 0.58 18.39
C LEU A 29 10.04 -0.13 19.54
N GLU A 30 9.64 0.14 20.80
CA GLU A 30 10.20 -0.51 22.00
C GLU A 30 9.99 -2.04 22.04
N LYS A 31 8.97 -2.56 21.33
CA LYS A 31 8.76 -4.02 21.19
C LYS A 31 9.60 -4.65 20.10
N LEU A 32 9.86 -3.90 19.03
CA LEU A 32 10.50 -4.42 17.82
C LEU A 32 12.02 -4.22 17.81
N LEU A 33 12.50 -3.24 18.54
CA LEU A 33 13.92 -2.90 18.67
C LEU A 33 14.44 -3.30 20.05
N THR A 34 15.69 -3.72 20.14
CA THR A 34 16.32 -4.08 21.43
C THR A 34 17.04 -2.89 22.07
N SER A 35 17.26 -1.81 21.30
CA SER A 35 17.80 -0.55 21.85
C SER A 35 16.80 0.14 22.77
N ASP A 36 17.26 0.67 23.89
CA ASP A 36 16.43 1.53 24.75
C ASP A 36 16.15 2.86 24.07
N ILE A 37 14.89 3.28 24.07
CA ILE A 37 14.43 4.52 23.45
C ILE A 37 14.01 5.50 24.54
N HIS A 38 14.69 6.63 24.65
CA HIS A 38 14.38 7.68 25.61
C HIS A 38 13.93 8.96 24.88
N VAL A 39 12.78 9.50 25.26
CA VAL A 39 12.24 10.74 24.72
C VAL A 39 12.18 11.80 25.81
N ARG A 40 12.78 12.96 25.56
CA ARG A 40 12.74 14.10 26.47
C ARG A 40 12.58 15.41 25.70
N GLY A 41 11.39 15.97 25.72
CA GLY A 41 11.06 17.19 24.96
C GLY A 41 11.22 16.96 23.47
N THR A 42 12.17 17.62 22.84
CA THR A 42 12.49 17.52 21.42
C THR A 42 13.62 16.53 21.11
N GLU A 43 14.14 15.85 22.12
CA GLU A 43 15.25 14.91 21.95
C GLU A 43 14.76 13.47 22.05
N LEU A 44 15.14 12.65 21.09
CA LEU A 44 14.99 11.20 21.07
C LEU A 44 16.39 10.58 21.13
N THR A 45 16.67 9.80 22.14
CA THR A 45 17.96 9.14 22.35
C THR A 45 17.79 7.62 22.27
N LEU A 46 18.57 6.99 21.42
CA LEU A 46 18.73 5.53 21.37
C LEU A 46 19.93 5.16 22.21
N ALA A 47 19.78 4.16 23.06
CA ALA A 47 20.87 3.59 23.84
C ALA A 47 20.98 2.09 23.54
N GLY A 48 22.19 1.64 23.24
CA GLY A 48 22.46 0.24 22.88
C GLY A 48 23.67 -0.33 23.59
N ASP A 49 23.75 -1.66 23.62
CA ASP A 49 24.87 -2.39 24.17
C ASP A 49 26.05 -2.33 23.19
N PRO A 50 27.24 -1.91 23.62
CA PRO A 50 28.45 -1.92 22.81
C PRO A 50 28.89 -3.33 22.40
N ASP A 51 28.48 -4.36 23.15
CA ASP A 51 28.78 -5.76 22.84
C ASP A 51 27.79 -6.40 21.85
N ASP A 52 26.64 -5.74 21.57
CA ASP A 52 25.71 -6.07 20.50
C ASP A 52 25.53 -4.89 19.52
N PRO A 53 26.56 -4.63 18.68
CA PRO A 53 26.56 -3.47 17.79
C PRO A 53 25.54 -3.57 16.64
N GLY A 54 24.87 -4.72 16.46
CA GLY A 54 23.94 -4.94 15.35
C GLY A 54 22.60 -4.21 15.52
N ASP A 55 22.17 -3.95 16.75
CA ASP A 55 20.87 -3.37 17.04
C ASP A 55 20.83 -1.84 16.93
N LEU A 56 21.84 -1.14 17.43
CA LEU A 56 21.86 0.32 17.39
C LEU A 56 21.89 0.90 15.97
N PRO A 57 22.64 0.37 15.00
CA PRO A 57 22.57 0.77 13.60
C PRO A 57 21.20 0.56 12.99
N LEU A 58 20.54 -0.57 13.28
CA LEU A 58 19.17 -0.85 12.80
C LEU A 58 18.19 0.16 13.39
N SER A 59 18.22 0.36 14.71
CA SER A 59 17.36 1.32 15.41
C SER A 59 17.55 2.74 14.87
N GLN A 60 18.80 3.14 14.61
CA GLN A 60 19.13 4.42 14.01
C GLN A 60 18.53 4.54 12.59
N ALA A 61 18.68 3.52 11.75
CA ALA A 61 18.14 3.49 10.40
C ALA A 61 16.60 3.57 10.41
N VAL A 62 15.95 2.83 11.31
CA VAL A 62 14.48 2.87 11.49
C VAL A 62 14.02 4.27 11.86
N ILE A 63 14.59 4.90 12.88
CA ILE A 63 14.20 6.25 13.30
C ILE A 63 14.47 7.25 12.19
N THR A 64 15.60 7.18 11.51
CA THR A 64 15.91 8.08 10.37
C THR A 64 14.85 7.95 9.27
N SER A 65 14.52 6.73 8.84
CA SER A 65 13.54 6.49 7.79
C SER A 65 12.13 6.95 8.17
N LEU A 66 11.72 6.78 9.43
CA LEU A 66 10.44 7.27 9.92
C LEU A 66 10.41 8.81 9.98
N LEU A 67 11.52 9.45 10.37
CA LEU A 67 11.64 10.92 10.35
C LEU A 67 11.56 11.46 8.93
N ASP A 68 12.24 10.84 7.97
CA ASP A 68 12.16 11.22 6.56
C ASP A 68 10.72 11.08 6.03
N THR A 69 10.01 10.04 6.47
CA THR A 69 8.60 9.83 6.14
C THR A 69 7.71 10.96 6.69
N VAL A 70 7.91 11.35 7.95
CA VAL A 70 7.20 12.48 8.57
C VAL A 70 7.51 13.78 7.83
N ASN A 71 8.79 14.05 7.53
CA ASN A 71 9.24 15.26 6.82
C ASN A 71 8.65 15.34 5.40
N GLN A 72 8.33 14.22 4.77
CA GLN A 72 7.61 14.16 3.49
C GLN A 72 6.09 14.37 3.63
N GLY A 73 5.61 14.66 4.83
CA GLY A 73 4.19 14.91 5.13
C GLY A 73 3.34 13.64 5.11
N VAL A 74 3.95 12.48 5.36
CA VAL A 74 3.25 11.20 5.50
C VAL A 74 3.04 10.93 6.98
N ASN A 75 1.79 10.61 7.36
CA ASN A 75 1.49 10.25 8.73
C ASN A 75 2.00 8.84 9.05
N VAL A 76 2.77 8.71 10.11
CA VAL A 76 3.31 7.44 10.58
C VAL A 76 2.31 6.78 11.52
N ASP A 77 1.99 5.52 11.25
CA ASP A 77 1.13 4.66 12.08
C ASP A 77 1.86 3.38 12.49
N VAL A 78 1.29 2.63 13.43
CA VAL A 78 1.86 1.38 13.94
C VAL A 78 2.16 0.35 12.83
N PRO A 79 1.27 0.09 11.86
CA PRO A 79 1.59 -0.77 10.73
C PRO A 79 2.80 -0.30 9.90
N MET A 80 2.98 1.01 9.76
CA MET A 80 4.13 1.58 9.05
C MET A 80 5.43 1.36 9.81
N VAL A 81 5.42 1.53 11.13
CA VAL A 81 6.56 1.20 12.01
C VAL A 81 6.98 -0.26 11.81
N GLN A 82 6.02 -1.19 11.87
CA GLN A 82 6.29 -2.63 11.68
C GLN A 82 6.90 -2.92 10.30
N ARG A 83 6.38 -2.29 9.25
CA ARG A 83 6.91 -2.45 7.89
C ARG A 83 8.31 -1.87 7.74
N THR A 84 8.57 -0.69 8.33
CA THR A 84 9.89 -0.06 8.30
C THR A 84 10.94 -0.97 8.93
N VAL A 85 10.66 -1.49 10.12
CA VAL A 85 11.56 -2.45 10.79
C VAL A 85 11.75 -3.70 9.93
N SER A 86 10.66 -4.29 9.41
CA SER A 86 10.74 -5.49 8.56
C SER A 86 11.54 -5.27 7.27
N MET A 87 11.42 -4.10 6.64
CA MET A 87 12.17 -3.77 5.42
C MET A 87 13.66 -3.60 5.70
N LEU A 88 14.01 -2.89 6.78
CA LEU A 88 15.40 -2.62 7.14
C LEU A 88 16.11 -3.83 7.78
N SER A 89 15.36 -4.77 8.36
CA SER A 89 15.90 -6.04 8.86
C SER A 89 15.99 -7.12 7.78
N GLY A 90 15.34 -6.92 6.64
CA GLY A 90 15.28 -7.87 5.53
C GLY A 90 16.27 -7.57 4.41
N PRO A 91 16.24 -8.36 3.34
CA PRO A 91 17.12 -8.17 2.18
C PRO A 91 16.65 -7.07 1.23
N SER A 92 15.76 -6.17 1.65
CA SER A 92 15.25 -5.09 0.81
C SER A 92 16.33 -4.04 0.58
N GLU A 93 16.57 -3.68 -0.69
CA GLU A 93 17.43 -2.55 -1.05
C GLU A 93 16.66 -1.21 -1.12
N GLU A 94 15.32 -1.27 -1.00
CA GLU A 94 14.46 -0.10 -1.09
C GLU A 94 14.38 0.64 0.24
N GLU A 95 14.59 1.94 0.21
CA GLU A 95 14.42 2.81 1.37
C GLU A 95 12.93 2.95 1.75
N PRO A 96 12.52 2.63 3.00
CA PRO A 96 11.12 2.67 3.39
C PRO A 96 10.44 4.02 3.17
N SER A 97 11.12 5.13 3.44
CA SER A 97 10.61 6.48 3.24
C SER A 97 10.26 6.76 1.77
N GLU A 98 11.04 6.26 0.82
CA GLU A 98 10.75 6.35 -0.61
C GLU A 98 9.53 5.51 -1.00
N VAL A 99 9.41 4.30 -0.44
CA VAL A 99 8.25 3.42 -0.67
C VAL A 99 6.98 4.13 -0.22
N PHE A 100 6.95 4.63 1.03
CA PHE A 100 5.76 5.26 1.59
C PHE A 100 5.43 6.62 0.97
N SER A 101 6.40 7.29 0.36
CA SER A 101 6.16 8.52 -0.40
C SER A 101 5.55 8.27 -1.78
N THR A 102 5.65 7.04 -2.32
CA THR A 102 5.12 6.70 -3.64
C THR A 102 3.59 6.85 -3.68
N ARG A 103 3.13 7.92 -4.31
CA ARG A 103 1.70 8.25 -4.46
C ARG A 103 1.13 7.51 -5.66
N VAL A 104 0.00 6.86 -5.45
CA VAL A 104 -0.75 6.18 -6.52
C VAL A 104 -1.88 7.07 -7.01
N VAL A 105 -2.76 7.48 -6.12
CA VAL A 105 -3.89 8.38 -6.44
C VAL A 105 -4.33 9.13 -5.18
N ASN A 106 -4.83 10.36 -5.36
CA ASN A 106 -5.48 11.13 -4.30
C ASN A 106 -7.00 11.04 -4.48
N VAL A 107 -7.70 10.59 -3.45
CA VAL A 107 -9.15 10.42 -3.44
C VAL A 107 -9.73 10.99 -2.16
N ARG A 108 -10.67 11.93 -2.26
CA ARG A 108 -11.40 12.50 -1.12
C ARG A 108 -10.47 13.00 0.01
N GLY A 109 -9.36 13.62 -0.35
CA GLY A 109 -8.37 14.08 0.62
C GLY A 109 -7.49 12.98 1.22
N ARG A 110 -7.70 11.71 0.83
CA ARG A 110 -6.84 10.58 1.22
C ARG A 110 -5.93 10.22 0.06
N THR A 111 -4.66 10.07 0.32
CA THR A 111 -3.68 9.62 -0.68
C THR A 111 -3.47 8.13 -0.55
N ILE A 112 -3.78 7.36 -1.60
CA ILE A 112 -3.38 5.95 -1.71
C ILE A 112 -1.91 5.92 -2.06
N ARG A 113 -1.13 5.17 -1.28
CA ARG A 113 0.33 5.05 -1.41
C ARG A 113 0.74 3.59 -1.43
N ALA A 114 1.92 3.32 -2.00
CA ALA A 114 2.56 2.02 -1.83
C ALA A 114 2.90 1.80 -0.34
N GLN A 115 2.76 0.56 0.10
CA GLN A 115 2.98 0.14 1.48
C GLN A 115 4.15 -0.85 1.61
N THR A 116 4.66 -1.33 0.48
CA THR A 116 5.79 -2.27 0.40
C THR A 116 6.60 -1.99 -0.87
N ALA A 117 7.87 -2.40 -0.89
CA ALA A 117 8.74 -2.31 -2.07
C ALA A 117 8.12 -2.98 -3.30
N GLY A 118 7.52 -4.17 -3.16
CA GLY A 118 6.83 -4.85 -4.25
C GLY A 118 5.63 -4.07 -4.80
N GLN A 119 4.89 -3.36 -3.95
CA GLN A 119 3.80 -2.49 -4.38
C GLN A 119 4.32 -1.24 -5.12
N LYS A 120 5.40 -0.61 -4.64
CA LYS A 120 6.08 0.50 -5.34
C LYS A 120 6.50 0.05 -6.74
N HIS A 121 7.24 -1.05 -6.83
CA HIS A 121 7.67 -1.61 -8.10
C HIS A 121 6.51 -1.93 -9.05
N TYR A 122 5.41 -2.49 -8.53
CA TYR A 122 4.20 -2.78 -9.32
C TYR A 122 3.56 -1.51 -9.88
N VAL A 123 3.38 -0.47 -9.06
CA VAL A 123 2.82 0.83 -9.47
C VAL A 123 3.72 1.49 -10.52
N GLU A 124 5.03 1.51 -10.32
CA GLU A 124 6.00 2.04 -11.28
C GLU A 124 5.98 1.27 -12.61
N SER A 125 5.84 -0.06 -12.52
CA SER A 125 5.74 -0.90 -13.72
C SER A 125 4.49 -0.58 -14.52
N ILE A 126 3.33 -0.40 -13.87
CA ILE A 126 2.08 0.02 -14.54
C ILE A 126 2.26 1.39 -15.21
N ALA A 127 2.95 2.31 -14.59
CA ALA A 127 3.19 3.64 -15.16
C ALA A 127 4.12 3.62 -16.39
N LYS A 128 5.03 2.65 -16.48
CA LYS A 128 6.08 2.60 -17.52
C LYS A 128 5.78 1.65 -18.68
N HIS A 129 4.91 0.64 -18.47
CA HIS A 129 4.73 -0.44 -19.44
C HIS A 129 3.27 -0.59 -19.88
N THR A 130 3.08 -0.96 -21.13
CA THR A 130 1.75 -1.16 -21.74
C THR A 130 1.04 -2.40 -21.16
N ILE A 131 1.78 -3.46 -20.86
CA ILE A 131 1.26 -4.73 -20.32
C ILE A 131 2.05 -5.06 -19.06
N VAL A 132 1.34 -5.32 -17.95
CA VAL A 132 1.93 -5.67 -16.67
C VAL A 132 1.20 -6.87 -16.07
N PHE A 133 1.96 -7.85 -15.60
CA PHE A 133 1.46 -9.03 -14.89
C PHE A 133 1.77 -8.88 -13.39
N GLY A 134 0.70 -8.82 -12.57
CA GLY A 134 0.82 -8.79 -11.12
C GLY A 134 0.68 -10.21 -10.53
N ILE A 135 1.80 -10.83 -10.15
CA ILE A 135 1.84 -12.18 -9.55
C ILE A 135 2.18 -12.07 -8.07
N GLY A 136 1.47 -12.81 -7.23
CA GLY A 136 1.73 -12.84 -5.79
C GLY A 136 0.55 -13.38 -4.98
N PRO A 137 0.71 -13.58 -3.65
CA PRO A 137 -0.32 -14.11 -2.77
C PRO A 137 -1.59 -13.26 -2.73
N ALA A 138 -2.70 -13.84 -2.27
CA ALA A 138 -3.93 -13.09 -2.01
C ALA A 138 -3.69 -12.02 -0.93
N GLY A 139 -4.48 -10.94 -0.97
CA GLY A 139 -4.40 -9.86 0.03
C GLY A 139 -3.24 -8.88 -0.11
N THR A 140 -2.34 -9.04 -1.08
CA THR A 140 -1.18 -8.14 -1.29
C THR A 140 -1.51 -6.83 -2.02
N GLY A 141 -2.78 -6.53 -2.29
CA GLY A 141 -3.22 -5.27 -2.87
C GLY A 141 -3.11 -5.17 -4.40
N LYS A 142 -2.77 -6.25 -5.14
CA LYS A 142 -2.59 -6.22 -6.60
C LYS A 142 -3.76 -5.59 -7.35
N THR A 143 -4.96 -6.12 -7.14
CA THR A 143 -6.18 -5.62 -7.79
C THR A 143 -6.51 -4.20 -7.34
N TYR A 144 -6.36 -3.91 -6.06
CA TYR A 144 -6.62 -2.58 -5.50
C TYR A 144 -5.71 -1.51 -6.11
N LEU A 145 -4.40 -1.78 -6.20
CA LEU A 145 -3.44 -0.85 -6.81
C LEU A 145 -3.63 -0.71 -8.32
N ALA A 146 -3.94 -1.80 -9.04
CA ALA A 146 -4.28 -1.72 -10.46
C ALA A 146 -5.52 -0.82 -10.69
N MET A 147 -6.56 -0.96 -9.86
CA MET A 147 -7.74 -0.10 -9.90
C MET A 147 -7.39 1.35 -9.59
N ALA A 148 -6.54 1.61 -8.59
CA ALA A 148 -6.09 2.95 -8.25
C ALA A 148 -5.33 3.62 -9.41
N MET A 149 -4.45 2.88 -10.08
CA MET A 149 -3.74 3.37 -11.27
C MET A 149 -4.70 3.62 -12.45
N ALA A 150 -5.65 2.73 -12.69
CA ALA A 150 -6.65 2.89 -13.73
C ALA A 150 -7.53 4.13 -13.48
N VAL A 151 -8.00 4.33 -12.26
CA VAL A 151 -8.77 5.51 -11.86
C VAL A 151 -7.94 6.79 -12.01
N ASN A 152 -6.66 6.76 -11.65
CA ASN A 152 -5.76 7.89 -11.83
C ASN A 152 -5.61 8.25 -13.31
N ALA A 153 -5.34 7.27 -14.17
CA ALA A 153 -5.22 7.47 -15.62
C ALA A 153 -6.53 8.00 -16.26
N LEU A 154 -7.70 7.52 -15.81
CA LEU A 154 -8.99 8.03 -16.29
C LEU A 154 -9.22 9.49 -15.84
N ARG A 155 -8.87 9.85 -14.60
CA ARG A 155 -8.99 11.20 -14.07
C ARG A 155 -8.03 12.19 -14.74
N SER A 156 -6.81 11.75 -15.05
CA SER A 156 -5.82 12.52 -15.80
C SER A 156 -6.13 12.63 -17.29
N LYS A 157 -7.17 11.90 -17.76
CA LYS A 157 -7.55 11.79 -19.19
C LYS A 157 -6.48 11.13 -20.07
N ASP A 158 -5.59 10.36 -19.48
CA ASP A 158 -4.61 9.55 -20.21
C ASP A 158 -5.29 8.39 -20.94
N VAL A 159 -6.44 7.95 -20.41
CA VAL A 159 -7.31 6.96 -21.02
C VAL A 159 -8.77 7.46 -21.05
N ASN A 160 -9.56 6.95 -22.00
CA ASN A 160 -10.97 7.34 -22.16
C ASN A 160 -11.93 6.42 -21.40
N ARG A 161 -11.49 5.20 -21.08
CA ARG A 161 -12.32 4.20 -20.40
C ARG A 161 -11.48 3.19 -19.63
N ILE A 162 -12.11 2.56 -18.64
CA ILE A 162 -11.58 1.41 -17.91
C ILE A 162 -12.43 0.21 -18.29
N ILE A 163 -11.78 -0.87 -18.76
CA ILE A 163 -12.45 -2.14 -19.08
C ILE A 163 -11.97 -3.16 -18.04
N LEU A 164 -12.89 -3.66 -17.24
CA LEU A 164 -12.62 -4.67 -16.22
C LEU A 164 -13.03 -6.03 -16.79
N THR A 165 -12.09 -6.96 -16.82
CA THR A 165 -12.36 -8.32 -17.29
C THR A 165 -11.99 -9.32 -16.19
N ARG A 166 -12.85 -10.31 -16.01
CA ARG A 166 -12.58 -11.45 -15.14
C ARG A 166 -13.14 -12.71 -15.78
N PRO A 167 -12.44 -13.85 -15.70
CA PRO A 167 -13.02 -15.14 -16.07
C PRO A 167 -14.32 -15.37 -15.28
N ALA A 168 -15.37 -15.80 -15.98
CA ALA A 168 -16.66 -16.09 -15.36
C ALA A 168 -16.62 -17.29 -14.40
N VAL A 169 -15.59 -18.12 -14.51
CA VAL A 169 -15.40 -19.35 -13.71
C VAL A 169 -13.94 -19.41 -13.28
N GLU A 170 -13.69 -19.61 -11.99
CA GLU A 170 -12.36 -20.01 -11.55
C GLU A 170 -12.06 -21.46 -12.00
N ALA A 171 -10.78 -21.75 -12.30
CA ALA A 171 -10.38 -23.08 -12.75
C ALA A 171 -10.74 -24.13 -11.67
N GLY A 172 -11.74 -24.97 -11.97
CA GLY A 172 -12.22 -26.02 -11.07
C GLY A 172 -13.55 -25.75 -10.36
N GLU A 173 -14.15 -24.56 -10.48
CA GLU A 173 -15.47 -24.26 -9.92
C GLU A 173 -16.60 -24.49 -10.95
N ASN A 174 -17.66 -25.17 -10.51
CA ASN A 174 -18.89 -25.33 -11.29
C ASN A 174 -19.88 -24.23 -10.89
N LEU A 175 -20.16 -23.28 -11.79
CA LEU A 175 -21.21 -22.25 -11.65
C LEU A 175 -22.61 -22.82 -11.35
N GLY A 176 -22.80 -24.11 -11.42
CA GLY A 176 -24.09 -24.77 -11.20
C GLY A 176 -24.64 -24.69 -9.77
N PHE A 177 -23.80 -24.38 -8.78
CA PHE A 177 -24.21 -24.37 -7.37
C PHE A 177 -24.84 -23.05 -6.88
N LEU A 178 -24.72 -21.96 -7.61
CA LEU A 178 -25.33 -20.68 -7.21
C LEU A 178 -26.70 -20.52 -7.88
N PRO A 179 -27.78 -20.25 -7.13
CA PRO A 179 -29.09 -19.96 -7.70
C PRO A 179 -29.11 -18.57 -8.35
N GLY A 180 -29.90 -18.41 -9.42
CA GLY A 180 -30.08 -17.13 -10.11
C GLY A 180 -29.65 -17.13 -11.58
N THR A 181 -29.79 -15.95 -12.21
CA THR A 181 -29.34 -15.71 -13.59
C THR A 181 -27.79 -15.72 -13.68
N LEU A 182 -27.23 -15.77 -14.88
CA LEU A 182 -25.78 -15.74 -15.07
C LEU A 182 -25.16 -14.47 -14.42
N ASN A 183 -25.85 -13.33 -14.54
CA ASN A 183 -25.42 -12.07 -13.92
C ASN A 183 -25.41 -12.17 -12.38
N ASP A 184 -26.42 -12.77 -11.77
CA ASP A 184 -26.50 -12.94 -10.32
C ASP A 184 -25.38 -13.84 -9.78
N LYS A 185 -24.94 -14.81 -10.59
CA LYS A 185 -23.83 -15.73 -10.25
C LYS A 185 -22.45 -15.10 -10.36
N ILE A 186 -22.30 -14.06 -11.16
CA ILE A 186 -21.03 -13.38 -11.43
C ILE A 186 -20.83 -12.16 -10.52
N ASP A 187 -21.93 -11.56 -10.03
CA ASP A 187 -21.91 -10.36 -9.18
C ASP A 187 -20.98 -10.49 -7.94
N PRO A 188 -20.91 -11.63 -7.22
CA PRO A 188 -19.98 -11.80 -6.11
C PRO A 188 -18.50 -11.65 -6.50
N TYR A 189 -18.12 -12.04 -7.70
CA TYR A 189 -16.73 -11.95 -8.18
C TYR A 189 -16.35 -10.54 -8.63
N LEU A 190 -17.32 -9.72 -9.00
CA LEU A 190 -17.10 -8.32 -9.37
C LEU A 190 -17.15 -7.38 -8.16
N ARG A 191 -17.74 -7.82 -7.05
CA ARG A 191 -17.90 -7.01 -5.85
C ARG A 191 -16.61 -6.36 -5.35
N PRO A 192 -15.45 -7.06 -5.28
CA PRO A 192 -14.20 -6.44 -4.87
C PRO A 192 -13.73 -5.30 -5.80
N LEU A 193 -14.07 -5.37 -7.09
CA LEU A 193 -13.75 -4.32 -8.06
C LEU A 193 -14.66 -3.11 -7.87
N TYR A 194 -15.96 -3.33 -7.62
CA TYR A 194 -16.90 -2.27 -7.29
C TYR A 194 -16.54 -1.57 -5.98
N ASP A 195 -16.17 -2.34 -4.96
CA ASP A 195 -15.79 -1.80 -3.67
C ASP A 195 -14.51 -0.95 -3.81
N ALA A 196 -13.49 -1.44 -4.53
CA ALA A 196 -12.30 -0.67 -4.82
C ALA A 196 -12.62 0.62 -5.60
N LEU A 197 -13.51 0.56 -6.60
CA LEU A 197 -13.91 1.73 -7.36
C LEU A 197 -14.64 2.77 -6.47
N ARG A 198 -15.52 2.32 -5.58
CA ARG A 198 -16.23 3.18 -4.62
C ARG A 198 -15.29 3.82 -3.60
N ASP A 199 -14.25 3.12 -3.20
CA ASP A 199 -13.21 3.68 -2.33
C ASP A 199 -12.41 4.79 -3.03
N MET A 200 -12.31 4.75 -4.36
CA MET A 200 -11.46 5.60 -5.20
C MET A 200 -12.20 6.74 -5.91
N MET A 201 -13.53 6.79 -5.83
CA MET A 201 -14.33 7.86 -6.46
C MET A 201 -15.59 8.15 -5.62
N GLU A 202 -16.19 9.33 -5.85
CA GLU A 202 -17.49 9.63 -5.30
C GLU A 202 -18.55 8.67 -5.86
N PRO A 203 -19.51 8.19 -5.05
CA PRO A 203 -20.52 7.23 -5.49
C PRO A 203 -21.31 7.67 -6.72
N GLU A 204 -21.62 8.96 -6.83
CA GLU A 204 -22.30 9.54 -7.98
C GLU A 204 -21.42 9.53 -9.23
N GLN A 205 -20.13 9.84 -9.09
CA GLN A 205 -19.18 9.77 -10.19
C GLN A 205 -18.98 8.33 -10.67
N ALA A 206 -18.86 7.37 -9.75
CA ALA A 206 -18.74 5.96 -10.08
C ALA A 206 -19.96 5.47 -10.88
N ARG A 207 -21.18 5.82 -10.45
CA ARG A 207 -22.42 5.50 -11.18
C ARG A 207 -22.43 6.13 -12.57
N LYS A 208 -22.17 7.43 -12.68
CA LYS A 208 -22.13 8.14 -13.94
C LYS A 208 -21.14 7.53 -14.92
N MET A 209 -19.96 7.11 -14.46
CA MET A 209 -18.95 6.47 -15.30
C MET A 209 -19.38 5.08 -15.78
N MET A 210 -20.10 4.34 -14.96
CA MET A 210 -20.71 3.07 -15.37
C MET A 210 -21.83 3.30 -16.39
N ASP A 211 -22.73 4.23 -16.13
CA ASP A 211 -23.87 4.55 -17.04
C ASP A 211 -23.40 5.07 -18.40
N THR A 212 -22.31 5.83 -18.44
CA THR A 212 -21.73 6.35 -19.69
C THR A 212 -20.80 5.36 -20.40
N GLY A 213 -20.54 4.19 -19.84
CA GLY A 213 -19.60 3.21 -20.38
C GLY A 213 -18.12 3.60 -20.25
N ALA A 214 -17.80 4.67 -19.50
CA ALA A 214 -16.43 5.01 -19.18
C ALA A 214 -15.76 3.96 -18.25
N VAL A 215 -16.57 3.25 -17.47
CA VAL A 215 -16.17 2.04 -16.76
C VAL A 215 -17.12 0.92 -17.21
N SER A 216 -16.59 -0.11 -17.83
CA SER A 216 -17.36 -1.26 -18.32
C SER A 216 -16.79 -2.57 -17.81
N TYR A 217 -17.65 -3.58 -17.74
CA TYR A 217 -17.28 -4.94 -17.34
C TYR A 217 -17.49 -5.89 -18.50
N THR A 218 -16.52 -6.76 -18.71
CA THR A 218 -16.63 -7.82 -19.71
C THR A 218 -16.31 -9.15 -19.06
N HIS A 219 -17.18 -10.13 -19.28
CA HIS A 219 -16.97 -11.49 -18.83
C HIS A 219 -16.30 -12.28 -19.95
N LEU A 220 -15.12 -12.80 -19.69
CA LEU A 220 -14.47 -13.75 -20.61
C LEU A 220 -15.04 -15.15 -20.33
N ARG A 221 -15.68 -15.75 -21.34
CA ARG A 221 -16.04 -17.17 -21.30
C ARG A 221 -14.86 -18.00 -21.78
N ALA A 222 -14.64 -19.17 -21.19
CA ALA A 222 -13.56 -20.09 -21.57
C ALA A 222 -13.62 -20.56 -23.05
N HIS A 223 -14.76 -20.38 -23.72
CA HIS A 223 -14.96 -20.71 -25.14
C HIS A 223 -14.55 -19.61 -26.12
N GLU A 224 -14.50 -18.35 -25.70
CA GLU A 224 -14.16 -17.23 -26.59
C GLU A 224 -12.66 -17.16 -26.92
N THR A 225 -11.82 -17.86 -26.15
CA THR A 225 -10.39 -17.96 -26.39
C THR A 225 -9.95 -19.08 -27.33
N ARG A 226 -10.88 -19.94 -27.78
CA ARG A 226 -10.57 -21.12 -28.62
C ARG A 226 -11.04 -21.02 -30.06
N GLU A 227 -11.95 -20.09 -30.40
CA GLU A 227 -12.54 -19.98 -31.73
C GLU A 227 -12.02 -18.79 -32.53
N ASP A 228 -11.26 -17.88 -31.93
CA ASP A 228 -10.68 -16.71 -32.61
C ASP A 228 -9.15 -16.78 -32.82
N LEU A 229 -8.57 -17.98 -32.70
CA LEU A 229 -7.19 -18.31 -33.09
C LEU A 229 -7.20 -19.38 -34.19
#